data_da889b81be01b2c2fae4a99ae914a6de
#
_entry.id   da889b81be01b2c2fae4a99ae914a6de
#
_cell.length_a   1.000
_cell.length_b   1.000
_cell.length_c   1.000
_cell.angle_alpha   90.00
_cell.angle_beta   90.00
_cell.angle_gamma   90.00
#
_symmetry.space_group_name_H-M   'P 1'
#
loop_
_entity.id
_entity.type
_entity.pdbx_description
1 polymer ?
#
loop_
_entity_poly.entity_id
_entity_poly.type
_entity_poly.pdbx_seq_one_letter_code
_entity_poly.pdbx_strand_id
1 'polypeptide(L)'
;MRAACRCETPRACMIFARSAHTISERMKREEMDAVRRALPVPQRVMAVVLSALFVLCPLAAYAAGEEADAVPLPIIMYHEVKPDKSGKDAIQPWELESDLRWLAENGYTTVVMADVIAYVRDGTPLPEKPIVLSFDDGYYNNYVYVLPLLRQYAARIVFSLLGRNTDDFTEWPSESIDYAHVTWAQLNEMLASGLVEVQNHSYDLHAYTSERHGCMQNRGESDAAYTELLRADLQRLQDELAEYTGRTPDTFAYPYGKYGDLTDTVLRGMGFQATLSCDWGINRLTRDSACLYRLRRICRSHGQPLSAALERAYRAAG
;
A
#
# COMPACT_ATOMS: atom_id res chain seq x y z
N MET A 1 11.03 -44.32 -25.72
CA MET A 1 12.29 -44.05 -25.00
C MET A 1 12.50 -42.51 -24.96
N ARG A 2 12.21 -41.88 -23.83
CA ARG A 2 12.46 -40.46 -23.66
C ARG A 2 13.73 -40.29 -22.82
N ALA A 3 14.78 -39.73 -23.41
CA ALA A 3 16.01 -39.37 -22.71
C ALA A 3 15.80 -38.02 -22.02
N ALA A 4 15.74 -38.01 -20.70
CA ALA A 4 15.75 -36.80 -19.88
C ALA A 4 17.21 -36.39 -19.63
N CYS A 5 17.66 -35.29 -20.20
CA CYS A 5 18.91 -34.65 -19.83
C CYS A 5 18.68 -33.90 -18.49
N ARG A 6 19.25 -34.38 -17.39
CA ARG A 6 19.36 -33.66 -16.11
C ARG A 6 20.59 -32.75 -16.21
N CYS A 7 20.35 -31.46 -16.08
CA CYS A 7 21.41 -30.46 -15.90
C CYS A 7 21.80 -30.45 -14.42
N GLU A 8 22.99 -30.96 -14.10
CA GLU A 8 23.57 -30.91 -12.75
C GLU A 8 24.34 -29.60 -12.59
N THR A 9 23.92 -28.84 -11.57
CA THR A 9 24.47 -27.65 -10.90
C THR A 9 24.16 -26.27 -11.51
N PRO A 10 23.72 -25.31 -10.63
CA PRO A 10 23.38 -23.91 -11.01
C PRO A 10 24.57 -23.08 -11.51
N ARG A 11 25.82 -23.51 -11.24
CA ARG A 11 27.02 -22.78 -11.65
C ARG A 11 27.32 -22.89 -13.13
N ALA A 12 27.00 -23.99 -13.78
CA ALA A 12 27.25 -24.20 -15.22
C ALA A 12 26.34 -23.33 -16.09
N CYS A 13 25.09 -23.10 -15.67
CA CYS A 13 24.13 -22.26 -16.40
C CYS A 13 24.50 -20.75 -16.37
N MET A 14 25.07 -20.28 -15.28
CA MET A 14 25.50 -18.86 -15.15
C MET A 14 26.75 -18.54 -15.96
N ILE A 15 27.66 -19.51 -16.16
CA ILE A 15 28.88 -19.33 -16.97
C ILE A 15 28.51 -19.32 -18.47
N PHE A 16 27.58 -20.16 -18.90
CA PHE A 16 27.11 -20.16 -20.29
C PHE A 16 26.32 -18.91 -20.67
N ALA A 17 25.49 -18.41 -19.77
CA ALA A 17 24.73 -17.16 -19.99
C ALA A 17 25.65 -15.92 -20.07
N ARG A 18 26.68 -15.83 -19.20
CA ARG A 18 27.69 -14.78 -19.28
C ARG A 18 28.55 -14.84 -20.54
N SER A 19 28.94 -16.03 -20.98
CA SER A 19 29.74 -16.21 -22.20
C SER A 19 28.95 -15.85 -23.45
N ALA A 20 27.67 -16.25 -23.53
CA ALA A 20 26.79 -15.89 -24.67
C ALA A 20 26.52 -14.39 -24.74
N HIS A 21 26.35 -13.72 -23.60
CA HIS A 21 26.14 -12.25 -23.54
C HIS A 21 27.40 -11.50 -24.01
N THR A 22 28.58 -11.91 -23.54
CA THR A 22 29.85 -11.30 -23.93
C THR A 22 30.17 -11.48 -25.43
N ILE A 23 29.83 -12.63 -26.01
CA ILE A 23 30.01 -12.88 -27.45
C ILE A 23 29.04 -12.05 -28.29
N SER A 24 27.78 -11.91 -27.86
CA SER A 24 26.78 -11.07 -28.53
C SER A 24 27.16 -9.58 -28.52
N GLU A 25 27.69 -9.10 -27.40
CA GLU A 25 28.15 -7.71 -27.29
C GLU A 25 29.41 -7.44 -28.15
N ARG A 26 30.30 -8.39 -28.21
CA ARG A 26 31.51 -8.29 -29.03
C ARG A 26 31.18 -8.28 -30.52
N MET A 27 30.28 -9.14 -30.97
CA MET A 27 29.81 -9.17 -32.37
C MET A 27 29.11 -7.84 -32.75
N LYS A 28 28.26 -7.29 -31.89
CA LYS A 28 27.61 -5.99 -32.12
C LYS A 28 28.61 -4.84 -32.21
N ARG A 29 29.68 -4.86 -31.41
CA ARG A 29 30.76 -3.86 -31.48
C ARG A 29 31.56 -3.95 -32.80
N GLU A 30 31.92 -5.16 -33.23
CA GLU A 30 32.67 -5.35 -34.45
C GLU A 30 31.84 -4.95 -35.68
N GLU A 31 30.54 -5.23 -35.69
CA GLU A 31 29.63 -4.82 -36.77
C GLU A 31 29.42 -3.31 -36.81
N MET A 32 29.27 -2.65 -35.64
CA MET A 32 29.20 -1.19 -35.57
C MET A 32 30.52 -0.48 -35.99
N ASP A 33 31.66 -1.05 -35.67
CA ASP A 33 32.97 -0.52 -36.10
C ASP A 33 33.23 -0.73 -37.58
N ALA A 34 32.67 -1.80 -38.18
CA ALA A 34 32.70 -2.02 -39.61
C ALA A 34 31.84 -1.00 -40.37
N VAL A 35 30.62 -0.70 -39.87
CA VAL A 35 29.76 0.34 -40.45
C VAL A 35 30.36 1.72 -40.29
N ARG A 36 31.01 2.06 -39.17
CA ARG A 36 31.71 3.31 -38.96
C ARG A 36 32.87 3.54 -39.92
N ARG A 37 33.57 2.48 -40.35
CA ARG A 37 34.69 2.57 -41.27
C ARG A 37 34.25 2.71 -42.74
N ALA A 38 33.04 2.23 -43.05
CA ALA A 38 32.55 2.19 -44.45
C ALA A 38 31.85 3.49 -44.91
N LEU A 39 31.50 4.41 -44.02
CA LEU A 39 30.71 5.61 -44.31
C LEU A 39 31.56 6.87 -44.30
N PRO A 40 31.36 7.88 -45.21
CA PRO A 40 31.97 9.19 -45.14
C PRO A 40 31.48 9.96 -43.87
N VAL A 41 32.30 10.92 -43.40
CA VAL A 41 32.09 11.59 -42.09
C VAL A 41 30.65 12.10 -41.84
N PRO A 42 29.92 12.71 -42.77
CA PRO A 42 28.54 13.14 -42.56
C PRO A 42 27.56 11.95 -42.36
N GLN A 43 27.80 10.82 -43.04
CA GLN A 43 26.97 9.61 -42.90
C GLN A 43 27.27 8.84 -41.60
N ARG A 44 28.51 8.97 -41.07
CA ARG A 44 28.89 8.39 -39.78
C ARG A 44 28.16 9.04 -38.60
N VAL A 45 27.98 10.38 -38.66
CA VAL A 45 27.23 11.12 -37.63
C VAL A 45 25.74 10.70 -37.65
N MET A 46 25.16 10.58 -38.84
CA MET A 46 23.78 10.15 -39.01
C MET A 46 23.54 8.69 -38.56
N ALA A 47 24.50 7.81 -38.83
CA ALA A 47 24.40 6.40 -38.34
C ALA A 47 24.50 6.28 -36.82
N VAL A 48 25.30 7.15 -36.17
CA VAL A 48 25.38 7.19 -34.69
C VAL A 48 24.10 7.77 -34.07
N VAL A 49 23.49 8.77 -34.68
CA VAL A 49 22.23 9.35 -34.23
C VAL A 49 21.07 8.37 -34.42
N LEU A 50 21.01 7.66 -35.56
CA LEU A 50 20.02 6.63 -35.83
C LEU A 50 20.18 5.43 -34.90
N SER A 51 21.42 5.01 -34.59
CA SER A 51 21.68 3.93 -33.63
C SER A 51 21.27 4.31 -32.19
N ALA A 52 21.50 5.58 -31.78
CA ALA A 52 21.09 6.11 -30.49
C ALA A 52 19.56 6.21 -30.38
N LEU A 53 18.87 6.62 -31.47
CA LEU A 53 17.40 6.61 -31.54
C LEU A 53 16.80 5.21 -31.48
N PHE A 54 17.46 4.19 -32.05
CA PHE A 54 16.99 2.80 -32.02
C PHE A 54 17.17 2.14 -30.63
N VAL A 55 18.13 2.59 -29.82
CA VAL A 55 18.34 2.14 -28.44
C VAL A 55 17.43 2.86 -27.47
N LEU A 56 17.13 4.14 -27.71
CA LEU A 56 16.25 4.96 -26.85
C LEU A 56 14.76 4.70 -27.09
N CYS A 57 14.37 4.32 -28.33
CA CYS A 57 12.97 4.04 -28.68
C CYS A 57 12.35 2.87 -27.89
N PRO A 58 13.00 1.71 -27.69
CA PRO A 58 12.43 0.64 -26.91
C PRO A 58 12.39 0.94 -25.41
N LEU A 59 13.32 1.77 -24.88
CA LEU A 59 13.24 2.20 -23.47
C LEU A 59 12.05 3.14 -23.24
N ALA A 60 11.81 4.08 -24.14
CA ALA A 60 10.66 4.98 -24.07
C ALA A 60 9.34 4.25 -24.28
N ALA A 61 9.30 3.23 -25.16
CA ALA A 61 8.12 2.39 -25.36
C ALA A 61 7.87 1.46 -24.17
N TYR A 62 8.92 0.95 -23.50
CA TYR A 62 8.80 0.16 -22.28
C TYR A 62 8.27 1.00 -21.11
N ALA A 63 8.82 2.21 -20.89
CA ALA A 63 8.35 3.12 -19.87
C ALA A 63 6.90 3.62 -20.13
N ALA A 64 6.54 3.85 -21.39
CA ALA A 64 5.18 4.23 -21.79
C ALA A 64 4.18 3.05 -21.65
N GLY A 65 4.64 1.81 -21.79
CA GLY A 65 3.84 0.61 -21.58
C GLY A 65 3.50 0.40 -20.09
N GLU A 66 4.43 0.65 -19.17
CA GLU A 66 4.17 0.55 -17.72
C GLU A 66 3.17 1.59 -17.21
N GLU A 67 3.15 2.79 -17.78
CA GLU A 67 2.14 3.80 -17.44
C GLU A 67 0.75 3.48 -17.99
N ALA A 68 0.68 2.84 -19.15
CA ALA A 68 -0.59 2.47 -19.78
C ALA A 68 -1.33 1.33 -19.04
N ASP A 69 -0.59 0.47 -18.33
CA ASP A 69 -1.13 -0.69 -17.60
C ASP A 69 -1.37 -0.42 -16.10
N ALA A 70 -1.16 0.82 -15.63
CA ALA A 70 -1.33 1.15 -14.22
C ALA A 70 -2.79 1.09 -13.79
N VAL A 71 -3.09 0.28 -12.76
CA VAL A 71 -4.45 0.13 -12.20
C VAL A 71 -4.76 1.29 -11.25
N PRO A 72 -5.84 2.04 -11.48
CA PRO A 72 -6.28 3.06 -10.53
C PRO A 72 -6.85 2.39 -9.27
N LEU A 73 -6.33 2.77 -8.11
CA LEU A 73 -6.79 2.28 -6.81
C LEU A 73 -7.23 3.43 -5.92
N PRO A 74 -8.52 3.67 -5.75
CA PRO A 74 -9.03 4.50 -4.67
C PRO A 74 -8.90 3.77 -3.32
N ILE A 75 -8.45 4.50 -2.30
CA ILE A 75 -8.46 4.07 -0.91
C ILE A 75 -9.27 5.09 -0.11
N ILE A 76 -10.35 4.63 0.49
CA ILE A 76 -11.23 5.49 1.29
C ILE A 76 -10.85 5.36 2.76
N MET A 77 -10.62 6.49 3.41
CA MET A 77 -10.24 6.56 4.82
C MET A 77 -11.44 6.94 5.68
N TYR A 78 -11.80 6.03 6.55
CA TYR A 78 -12.81 6.19 7.59
C TYR A 78 -12.13 6.16 8.97
N HIS A 79 -12.82 6.68 9.98
CA HIS A 79 -12.42 6.53 11.39
C HIS A 79 -13.61 6.04 12.19
N GLU A 80 -14.45 6.95 12.70
CA GLU A 80 -15.60 6.59 13.51
C GLU A 80 -16.87 6.42 12.68
N VAL A 81 -17.65 5.39 13.02
CA VAL A 81 -19.01 5.18 12.51
C VAL A 81 -19.95 5.08 13.69
N LYS A 82 -20.71 6.14 13.96
CA LYS A 82 -21.61 6.20 15.13
C LYS A 82 -22.83 7.07 14.87
N PRO A 83 -23.98 6.78 15.50
CA PRO A 83 -25.16 7.64 15.43
C PRO A 83 -24.90 8.98 16.15
N ASP A 84 -25.69 9.98 15.82
CA ASP A 84 -25.81 11.27 16.52
C ASP A 84 -24.56 12.17 16.58
N LYS A 85 -23.41 11.69 16.14
CA LYS A 85 -22.20 12.52 15.97
C LYS A 85 -21.71 12.42 14.54
N SER A 86 -21.35 13.58 14.02
CA SER A 86 -20.90 13.73 12.66
C SER A 86 -19.85 14.82 12.60
N GLY A 87 -18.87 14.62 11.71
CA GLY A 87 -17.78 15.56 11.56
C GLY A 87 -16.88 15.19 10.41
N LYS A 88 -15.67 15.69 10.44
CA LYS A 88 -14.69 15.39 9.42
C LYS A 88 -14.31 13.89 9.43
N ASP A 89 -14.15 13.34 10.63
CA ASP A 89 -13.60 11.99 10.84
C ASP A 89 -14.66 11.01 11.42
N ALA A 90 -15.95 11.43 11.48
CA ALA A 90 -17.04 10.61 11.97
C ALA A 90 -18.24 10.68 11.02
N ILE A 91 -18.76 9.53 10.62
CA ILE A 91 -19.96 9.39 9.79
C ILE A 91 -21.04 8.58 10.52
N GLN A 92 -22.27 8.65 10.04
CA GLN A 92 -23.36 7.86 10.59
C GLN A 92 -23.44 6.46 9.95
N PRO A 93 -23.97 5.44 10.65
CA PRO A 93 -24.09 4.08 10.09
C PRO A 93 -24.84 4.01 8.77
N TRP A 94 -25.89 4.81 8.59
CA TRP A 94 -26.64 4.85 7.33
C TRP A 94 -25.83 5.44 6.17
N GLU A 95 -24.85 6.31 6.44
CA GLU A 95 -23.96 6.83 5.39
C GLU A 95 -23.01 5.73 4.90
N LEU A 96 -22.42 4.95 5.82
CA LEU A 96 -21.61 3.80 5.46
C LEU A 96 -22.45 2.77 4.67
N GLU A 97 -23.67 2.48 5.13
CA GLU A 97 -24.58 1.58 4.40
C GLU A 97 -24.86 2.09 2.97
N SER A 98 -25.10 3.40 2.84
CA SER A 98 -25.28 4.02 1.52
C SER A 98 -24.04 3.92 0.64
N ASP A 99 -22.84 4.10 1.22
CA ASP A 99 -21.57 3.94 0.52
C ASP A 99 -21.38 2.50 0.03
N LEU A 100 -21.58 1.50 0.89
CA LEU A 100 -21.43 0.07 0.54
C LEU A 100 -22.43 -0.36 -0.55
N ARG A 101 -23.69 0.10 -0.44
CA ARG A 101 -24.71 -0.15 -1.46
C ARG A 101 -24.31 0.45 -2.81
N TRP A 102 -23.90 1.72 -2.80
CA TRP A 102 -23.48 2.40 -4.02
C TRP A 102 -22.27 1.72 -4.68
N LEU A 103 -21.29 1.28 -3.89
CA LEU A 103 -20.13 0.54 -4.40
C LEU A 103 -20.57 -0.75 -5.11
N ALA A 104 -21.45 -1.53 -4.48
CA ALA A 104 -21.95 -2.78 -5.05
C ALA A 104 -22.74 -2.53 -6.37
N GLU A 105 -23.62 -1.52 -6.38
CA GLU A 105 -24.43 -1.15 -7.55
C GLU A 105 -23.57 -0.61 -8.70
N ASN A 106 -22.39 -0.06 -8.43
CA ASN A 106 -21.48 0.48 -9.44
C ASN A 106 -20.31 -0.46 -9.80
N GLY A 107 -20.37 -1.72 -9.35
CA GLY A 107 -19.45 -2.79 -9.73
C GLY A 107 -18.06 -2.67 -9.08
N TYR A 108 -17.93 -1.93 -7.98
CA TYR A 108 -16.70 -1.93 -7.19
C TYR A 108 -16.59 -3.22 -6.36
N THR A 109 -15.38 -3.72 -6.27
CA THR A 109 -15.06 -4.84 -5.37
C THR A 109 -14.08 -4.37 -4.31
N THR A 110 -14.46 -4.54 -3.04
CA THR A 110 -13.56 -4.20 -1.93
C THR A 110 -12.41 -5.18 -1.85
N VAL A 111 -11.19 -4.66 -1.79
CA VAL A 111 -9.95 -5.42 -1.65
C VAL A 111 -9.21 -4.94 -0.39
N VAL A 112 -8.30 -5.76 0.13
CA VAL A 112 -7.46 -5.43 1.28
C VAL A 112 -6.00 -5.25 0.87
N MET A 113 -5.13 -4.81 1.77
CA MET A 113 -3.75 -4.52 1.42
C MET A 113 -2.98 -5.76 0.97
N ALA A 114 -3.28 -6.93 1.51
CA ALA A 114 -2.69 -8.19 1.03
C ALA A 114 -2.97 -8.44 -0.47
N ASP A 115 -4.18 -8.14 -0.96
CA ASP A 115 -4.53 -8.27 -2.38
C ASP A 115 -3.73 -7.26 -3.23
N VAL A 116 -3.61 -6.01 -2.74
CA VAL A 116 -2.87 -4.93 -3.41
C VAL A 116 -1.38 -5.26 -3.51
N ILE A 117 -0.78 -5.75 -2.42
CA ILE A 117 0.62 -6.17 -2.37
C ILE A 117 0.85 -7.36 -3.31
N ALA A 118 -0.01 -8.36 -3.27
CA ALA A 118 0.08 -9.53 -4.16
C ALA A 118 -0.07 -9.14 -5.65
N TYR A 119 -0.94 -8.15 -5.97
CA TYR A 119 -1.01 -7.61 -7.32
C TYR A 119 0.33 -7.02 -7.76
N VAL A 120 0.94 -6.14 -6.96
CA VAL A 120 2.17 -5.43 -7.33
C VAL A 120 3.37 -6.38 -7.40
N ARG A 121 3.51 -7.29 -6.42
CA ARG A 121 4.70 -8.13 -6.26
C ARG A 121 4.65 -9.44 -7.03
N ASP A 122 3.49 -10.10 -7.01
CA ASP A 122 3.35 -11.48 -7.52
C ASP A 122 2.57 -11.54 -8.82
N GLY A 123 1.95 -10.44 -9.23
CA GLY A 123 1.14 -10.39 -10.44
C GLY A 123 -0.27 -10.95 -10.27
N THR A 124 -0.72 -11.23 -9.04
CA THR A 124 -2.09 -11.69 -8.77
C THR A 124 -3.10 -10.66 -9.27
N PRO A 125 -4.07 -11.01 -10.14
CA PRO A 125 -5.00 -10.05 -10.69
C PRO A 125 -5.90 -9.43 -9.63
N LEU A 126 -6.12 -8.12 -9.70
CA LEU A 126 -7.18 -7.42 -8.97
C LEU A 126 -8.50 -7.51 -9.77
N PRO A 127 -9.66 -7.33 -9.10
CA PRO A 127 -10.93 -7.17 -9.79
C PRO A 127 -10.93 -5.91 -10.69
N GLU A 128 -11.89 -5.79 -11.59
CA GLU A 128 -11.95 -4.70 -12.60
C GLU A 128 -12.00 -3.30 -11.96
N LYS A 129 -12.76 -3.14 -10.88
CA LYS A 129 -12.89 -1.90 -10.12
C LYS A 129 -12.51 -2.12 -8.64
N PRO A 130 -11.21 -2.25 -8.33
CA PRO A 130 -10.79 -2.46 -6.96
C PRO A 130 -10.93 -1.19 -6.14
N ILE A 131 -11.30 -1.33 -4.87
CA ILE A 131 -11.33 -0.23 -3.90
C ILE A 131 -10.93 -0.76 -2.52
N VAL A 132 -10.12 0.01 -1.79
CA VAL A 132 -9.82 -0.28 -0.39
C VAL A 132 -10.65 0.63 0.51
N LEU A 133 -11.28 0.05 1.53
CA LEU A 133 -11.92 0.78 2.61
C LEU A 133 -11.03 0.63 3.84
N SER A 134 -10.36 1.70 4.28
CA SER A 134 -9.49 1.70 5.45
C SER A 134 -10.18 2.40 6.62
N PHE A 135 -10.10 1.78 7.79
CA PHE A 135 -10.62 2.31 9.05
C PHE A 135 -9.45 2.44 10.02
N ASP A 136 -9.19 3.65 10.49
CA ASP A 136 -8.08 3.93 11.39
C ASP A 136 -8.51 3.94 12.86
N ASP A 137 -7.54 3.94 13.77
CA ASP A 137 -7.61 4.09 15.21
C ASP A 137 -8.15 2.89 16.01
N GLY A 138 -8.90 1.96 15.41
CA GLY A 138 -9.39 0.79 16.14
C GLY A 138 -10.60 1.04 17.02
N TYR A 139 -11.48 1.97 16.68
CA TYR A 139 -12.65 2.32 17.49
C TYR A 139 -13.64 1.17 17.68
N TYR A 140 -14.21 1.06 18.90
CA TYR A 140 -15.24 0.09 19.25
C TYR A 140 -16.52 0.25 18.42
N ASN A 141 -16.87 1.49 18.04
CA ASN A 141 -18.04 1.75 17.20
C ASN A 141 -17.93 1.06 15.81
N ASN A 142 -16.72 0.75 15.33
CA ASN A 142 -16.54 -0.02 14.11
C ASN A 142 -16.90 -1.50 14.31
N TYR A 143 -16.61 -2.07 15.47
CA TYR A 143 -17.09 -3.42 15.80
C TYR A 143 -18.63 -3.47 15.85
N VAL A 144 -19.25 -2.45 16.44
CA VAL A 144 -20.72 -2.41 16.64
C VAL A 144 -21.47 -2.14 15.33
N TYR A 145 -21.03 -1.16 14.54
CA TYR A 145 -21.79 -0.68 13.38
C TYR A 145 -21.22 -1.11 12.03
N VAL A 146 -19.90 -1.25 11.92
CA VAL A 146 -19.28 -1.59 10.62
C VAL A 146 -19.35 -3.09 10.36
N LEU A 147 -18.97 -3.94 11.33
CA LEU A 147 -18.91 -5.39 11.13
C LEU A 147 -20.25 -6.00 10.65
N PRO A 148 -21.43 -5.64 11.18
CA PRO A 148 -22.71 -6.12 10.64
C PRO A 148 -22.95 -5.70 9.18
N LEU A 149 -22.60 -4.48 8.81
CA LEU A 149 -22.73 -4.00 7.45
C LEU A 149 -21.78 -4.71 6.49
N LEU A 150 -20.54 -5.01 6.92
CA LEU A 150 -19.62 -5.82 6.12
C LEU A 150 -20.20 -7.20 5.80
N ARG A 151 -20.84 -7.84 6.77
CA ARG A 151 -21.53 -9.14 6.58
C ARG A 151 -22.70 -9.02 5.60
N GLN A 152 -23.49 -7.95 5.70
CA GLN A 152 -24.63 -7.69 4.83
C GLN A 152 -24.23 -7.49 3.36
N TYR A 153 -23.15 -6.74 3.11
CA TYR A 153 -22.70 -6.38 1.77
C TYR A 153 -21.54 -7.24 1.26
N ALA A 154 -21.09 -8.23 2.01
CA ALA A 154 -19.89 -9.03 1.73
C ALA A 154 -18.65 -8.16 1.42
N ALA A 155 -18.56 -7.00 2.09
CA ALA A 155 -17.48 -6.04 1.89
C ALA A 155 -16.29 -6.36 2.80
N ARG A 156 -15.07 -6.09 2.31
CA ARG A 156 -13.82 -6.27 3.07
C ARG A 156 -13.21 -4.92 3.42
N ILE A 157 -12.56 -4.84 4.58
CA ILE A 157 -11.89 -3.61 5.03
C ILE A 157 -10.47 -3.89 5.52
N VAL A 158 -9.67 -2.81 5.54
CA VAL A 158 -8.41 -2.69 6.25
C VAL A 158 -8.66 -1.94 7.55
N PHE A 159 -8.22 -2.48 8.68
CA PHE A 159 -8.44 -1.95 10.01
C PHE A 159 -7.10 -1.67 10.68
N SER A 160 -6.70 -0.39 10.76
CA SER A 160 -5.41 0.04 11.30
C SER A 160 -5.54 0.33 12.80
N LEU A 161 -4.85 -0.49 13.62
CA LEU A 161 -5.04 -0.57 15.05
C LEU A 161 -4.04 0.26 15.84
N LEU A 162 -4.49 0.90 16.92
CA LEU A 162 -3.66 1.49 17.97
C LEU A 162 -3.47 0.48 19.10
N GLY A 163 -2.24 0.00 19.30
CA GLY A 163 -1.95 -1.06 20.28
C GLY A 163 -2.28 -0.65 21.70
N ARG A 164 -1.80 0.51 22.14
CA ARG A 164 -2.04 1.03 23.48
C ARG A 164 -3.52 1.10 23.84
N ASN A 165 -4.33 1.60 22.92
CA ASN A 165 -5.77 1.72 23.17
C ASN A 165 -6.43 0.34 23.26
N THR A 166 -6.01 -0.62 22.43
CA THR A 166 -6.54 -1.98 22.49
C THR A 166 -6.16 -2.69 23.79
N ASP A 167 -4.94 -2.49 24.29
CA ASP A 167 -4.51 -3.00 25.61
C ASP A 167 -5.35 -2.38 26.73
N ASP A 168 -5.43 -1.04 26.74
CA ASP A 168 -6.14 -0.29 27.79
C ASP A 168 -7.62 -0.71 27.86
N PHE A 169 -8.30 -0.87 26.70
CA PHE A 169 -9.68 -1.34 26.65
C PHE A 169 -9.86 -2.86 26.83
N THR A 170 -8.81 -3.64 26.67
CA THR A 170 -8.83 -5.06 27.06
C THR A 170 -8.72 -5.20 28.57
N GLU A 171 -7.87 -4.40 29.21
CA GLU A 171 -7.73 -4.40 30.69
C GLU A 171 -8.94 -3.73 31.37
N TRP A 172 -9.44 -2.62 30.80
CA TRP A 172 -10.56 -1.83 31.31
C TRP A 172 -11.68 -1.69 30.27
N PRO A 173 -12.49 -2.75 30.07
CA PRO A 173 -13.49 -2.78 29.00
C PRO A 173 -14.54 -1.69 29.13
N SER A 174 -14.91 -1.09 27.97
CA SER A 174 -16.00 -0.14 27.86
C SER A 174 -16.79 -0.39 26.58
N GLU A 175 -18.10 -0.29 26.64
CA GLU A 175 -19.00 -0.34 25.48
C GLU A 175 -19.42 1.03 24.99
N SER A 176 -18.69 2.08 25.38
CA SER A 176 -18.97 3.43 24.91
C SER A 176 -18.63 3.57 23.42
N ILE A 177 -19.65 3.82 22.61
CA ILE A 177 -19.48 4.12 21.17
C ILE A 177 -18.79 5.46 20.91
N ASP A 178 -18.62 6.30 21.94
CA ASP A 178 -18.05 7.62 21.80
C ASP A 178 -16.54 7.66 21.91
N TYR A 179 -15.93 6.75 22.69
CA TYR A 179 -14.49 6.81 22.97
C TYR A 179 -13.80 5.46 23.13
N ALA A 180 -14.55 4.34 23.22
CA ALA A 180 -13.92 3.06 23.42
C ALA A 180 -13.26 2.55 22.13
N HIS A 181 -12.21 1.76 22.31
CA HIS A 181 -11.54 1.01 21.24
C HIS A 181 -11.82 -0.48 21.38
N VAL A 182 -11.59 -1.23 20.33
CA VAL A 182 -11.79 -2.68 20.34
C VAL A 182 -10.82 -3.34 21.31
N THR A 183 -11.31 -4.35 22.03
CA THR A 183 -10.48 -5.29 22.79
C THR A 183 -9.85 -6.32 21.87
N TRP A 184 -8.81 -7.02 22.32
CA TRP A 184 -8.23 -8.15 21.58
C TRP A 184 -9.25 -9.24 21.23
N ALA A 185 -10.20 -9.50 22.12
CA ALA A 185 -11.27 -10.46 21.88
C ALA A 185 -12.20 -10.01 20.75
N GLN A 186 -12.64 -8.75 20.75
CA GLN A 186 -13.48 -8.18 19.69
C GLN A 186 -12.75 -8.12 18.36
N LEU A 187 -11.45 -7.75 18.35
CA LEU A 187 -10.64 -7.81 17.15
C LEU A 187 -10.59 -9.23 16.57
N ASN A 188 -10.37 -10.24 17.40
CA ASN A 188 -10.38 -11.65 16.94
C ASN A 188 -11.73 -12.05 16.34
N GLU A 189 -12.85 -11.56 16.89
CA GLU A 189 -14.17 -11.80 16.31
C GLU A 189 -14.34 -11.12 14.94
N MET A 190 -13.82 -9.88 14.80
CA MET A 190 -13.78 -9.18 13.51
C MET A 190 -12.95 -9.96 12.48
N LEU A 191 -11.76 -10.42 12.85
CA LEU A 191 -10.87 -11.19 11.98
C LEU A 191 -11.47 -12.55 11.59
N ALA A 192 -12.15 -13.22 12.52
CA ALA A 192 -12.82 -14.50 12.25
C ALA A 192 -13.95 -14.40 11.21
N SER A 193 -14.46 -13.20 10.95
CA SER A 193 -15.45 -12.98 9.88
C SER A 193 -14.85 -13.18 8.47
N GLY A 194 -13.52 -13.10 8.32
CA GLY A 194 -12.83 -13.08 7.04
C GLY A 194 -13.00 -11.80 6.23
N LEU A 195 -13.67 -10.78 6.79
CA LEU A 195 -13.96 -9.51 6.12
C LEU A 195 -13.04 -8.37 6.57
N VAL A 196 -12.24 -8.59 7.60
CA VAL A 196 -11.37 -7.57 8.21
C VAL A 196 -9.92 -8.02 8.12
N GLU A 197 -9.07 -7.16 7.58
CA GLU A 197 -7.62 -7.28 7.61
C GLU A 197 -7.06 -6.27 8.62
N VAL A 198 -6.36 -6.73 9.65
CA VAL A 198 -5.74 -5.83 10.63
C VAL A 198 -4.39 -5.36 10.14
N GLN A 199 -4.10 -4.04 10.34
CA GLN A 199 -2.84 -3.41 10.00
C GLN A 199 -2.35 -2.52 11.16
N ASN A 200 -1.07 -2.11 11.11
CA ASN A 200 -0.42 -1.35 12.17
C ASN A 200 -0.66 0.16 12.03
N HIS A 201 -1.08 0.82 13.13
CA HIS A 201 -1.23 2.28 13.23
C HIS A 201 -0.39 2.89 14.37
N SER A 202 0.66 2.22 14.80
CA SER A 202 1.52 2.44 15.97
C SER A 202 0.97 1.81 17.26
N TYR A 203 1.88 1.56 18.20
CA TYR A 203 1.48 1.19 19.55
C TYR A 203 0.99 2.43 20.33
N ASP A 204 1.83 3.47 20.45
CA ASP A 204 1.55 4.70 21.24
C ASP A 204 2.06 6.00 20.58
N LEU A 205 2.28 6.00 19.24
CA LEU A 205 2.73 7.20 18.52
C LEU A 205 1.58 7.99 17.85
N HIS A 206 0.35 7.84 18.38
CA HIS A 206 -0.80 8.60 17.90
C HIS A 206 -1.01 9.85 18.76
N ALA A 207 0.00 10.72 18.83
CA ALA A 207 -0.06 12.00 19.53
C ALA A 207 0.11 13.17 18.57
N TYR A 208 -0.62 14.26 18.81
CA TYR A 208 -0.45 15.53 18.10
C TYR A 208 -0.29 16.66 19.14
N THR A 209 0.94 16.80 19.62
CA THR A 209 1.31 17.74 20.69
C THR A 209 2.40 18.68 20.19
N SER A 210 2.82 19.66 21.04
CA SER A 210 4.00 20.48 20.76
C SER A 210 5.30 19.68 20.69
N GLU A 211 5.31 18.48 21.28
CA GLU A 211 6.50 17.63 21.42
C GLU A 211 6.59 16.55 20.34
N ARG A 212 5.44 16.05 19.86
CA ARG A 212 5.41 15.01 18.83
C ARG A 212 4.18 15.11 17.93
N HIS A 213 4.41 14.92 16.62
CA HIS A 213 3.37 14.87 15.61
C HIS A 213 3.33 13.48 14.97
N GLY A 214 2.53 12.58 15.53
CA GLY A 214 2.45 11.20 15.06
C GLY A 214 3.81 10.51 15.08
N CYS A 215 4.12 9.73 14.08
CA CYS A 215 5.39 9.03 13.94
C CYS A 215 6.49 9.85 13.22
N MET A 216 6.31 11.15 13.04
CA MET A 216 7.30 12.01 12.41
C MET A 216 8.49 12.27 13.34
N GLN A 217 9.72 12.30 12.80
CA GLN A 217 10.91 12.70 13.55
C GLN A 217 10.80 14.14 14.03
N ASN A 218 11.08 14.38 15.30
CA ASN A 218 11.03 15.71 15.87
C ASN A 218 12.24 16.55 15.47
N ARG A 219 12.06 17.86 15.49
CA ARG A 219 13.15 18.81 15.26
C ARG A 219 14.23 18.64 16.35
N GLY A 220 15.45 18.33 15.94
CA GLY A 220 16.59 18.13 16.85
C GLY A 220 16.70 16.73 17.43
N GLU A 221 15.77 15.84 17.14
CA GLU A 221 15.91 14.42 17.46
C GLU A 221 16.94 13.78 16.54
N SER A 222 17.91 13.04 17.11
CA SER A 222 18.90 12.35 16.28
C SER A 222 18.28 11.19 15.51
N ASP A 223 18.81 10.87 14.35
CA ASP A 223 18.34 9.75 13.52
C ASP A 223 18.38 8.42 14.29
N ALA A 224 19.41 8.22 15.12
CA ALA A 224 19.54 7.02 15.93
C ALA A 224 18.43 6.91 16.99
N ALA A 225 18.19 7.98 17.76
CA ALA A 225 17.15 7.99 18.79
C ALA A 225 15.75 7.84 18.18
N TYR A 226 15.49 8.53 17.07
CA TYR A 226 14.23 8.39 16.35
C TYR A 226 14.01 6.98 15.80
N THR A 227 15.05 6.38 15.19
CA THR A 227 14.98 5.03 14.64
C THR A 227 14.69 4.00 15.74
N GLU A 228 15.35 4.13 16.90
CA GLU A 228 15.13 3.25 18.05
C GLU A 228 13.70 3.38 18.58
N LEU A 229 13.23 4.61 18.80
CA LEU A 229 11.87 4.89 19.27
C LEU A 229 10.82 4.31 18.34
N LEU A 230 10.92 4.62 17.03
CA LEU A 230 9.95 4.16 16.06
C LEU A 230 9.93 2.62 15.94
N ARG A 231 11.10 2.00 15.90
CA ARG A 231 11.20 0.53 15.88
C ARG A 231 10.62 -0.12 17.13
N ALA A 232 10.92 0.41 18.30
CA ALA A 232 10.43 -0.16 19.55
C ALA A 232 8.89 -0.08 19.65
N ASP A 233 8.31 1.05 19.26
CA ASP A 233 6.86 1.25 19.27
C ASP A 233 6.16 0.31 18.28
N LEU A 234 6.59 0.34 17.02
CA LEU A 234 5.94 -0.46 15.98
C LEU A 234 6.15 -1.97 16.20
N GLN A 235 7.33 -2.39 16.66
CA GLN A 235 7.61 -3.80 16.94
C GLN A 235 6.73 -4.31 18.07
N ARG A 236 6.50 -3.50 19.08
CA ARG A 236 5.59 -3.88 20.17
C ARG A 236 4.21 -4.25 19.64
N LEU A 237 3.60 -3.43 18.80
CA LEU A 237 2.30 -3.76 18.22
C LEU A 237 2.36 -4.98 17.28
N GLN A 238 3.46 -5.13 16.52
CA GLN A 238 3.66 -6.32 15.68
C GLN A 238 3.67 -7.61 16.53
N ASP A 239 4.40 -7.59 17.64
CA ASP A 239 4.51 -8.75 18.54
C ASP A 239 3.15 -9.07 19.20
N GLU A 240 2.42 -8.05 19.68
CA GLU A 240 1.09 -8.21 20.27
C GLU A 240 0.07 -8.73 19.24
N LEU A 241 0.06 -8.21 18.01
CA LEU A 241 -0.81 -8.72 16.94
C LEU A 241 -0.48 -10.18 16.60
N ALA A 242 0.81 -10.53 16.55
CA ALA A 242 1.21 -11.91 16.32
C ALA A 242 0.77 -12.82 17.47
N GLU A 243 0.93 -12.38 18.74
CA GLU A 243 0.58 -13.13 19.93
C GLU A 243 -0.94 -13.32 20.05
N TYR A 244 -1.72 -12.24 19.98
CA TYR A 244 -3.15 -12.28 20.26
C TYR A 244 -4.02 -12.73 19.07
N THR A 245 -3.53 -12.53 17.85
CA THR A 245 -4.35 -12.79 16.64
C THR A 245 -3.72 -13.78 15.66
N GLY A 246 -2.45 -14.12 15.83
CA GLY A 246 -1.68 -14.88 14.83
C GLY A 246 -1.44 -14.13 13.52
N ARG A 247 -1.59 -12.81 13.50
CA ARG A 247 -1.39 -11.96 12.32
C ARG A 247 -0.14 -11.10 12.47
N THR A 248 0.59 -10.95 11.36
CA THR A 248 1.73 -10.03 11.29
C THR A 248 1.43 -9.02 10.20
N PRO A 249 1.06 -7.78 10.56
CA PRO A 249 0.80 -6.71 9.59
C PRO A 249 1.99 -6.42 8.69
N ASP A 250 1.72 -6.14 7.45
CA ASP A 250 2.71 -5.76 6.44
C ASP A 250 2.48 -4.35 5.86
N THR A 251 1.43 -3.69 6.35
CA THR A 251 1.08 -2.32 5.97
C THR A 251 1.05 -1.43 7.21
N PHE A 252 1.53 -0.20 7.07
CA PHE A 252 1.51 0.82 8.11
C PHE A 252 0.71 2.05 7.69
N ALA A 253 -0.29 2.44 8.46
CA ALA A 253 -0.97 3.72 8.30
C ALA A 253 -0.27 4.78 9.17
N TYR A 254 0.14 5.90 8.56
CA TYR A 254 0.82 6.95 9.34
C TYR A 254 -0.16 7.71 10.22
N PRO A 255 0.03 7.75 11.56
CA PRO A 255 -0.74 8.62 12.44
C PRO A 255 -0.75 10.07 11.94
N TYR A 256 -1.94 10.65 11.79
CA TYR A 256 -2.16 11.99 11.22
C TYR A 256 -1.59 12.20 9.80
N GLY A 257 -1.21 11.14 9.10
CA GLY A 257 -0.50 11.23 7.82
C GLY A 257 0.89 11.86 7.94
N LYS A 258 1.52 11.82 9.12
CA LYS A 258 2.83 12.43 9.39
C LYS A 258 3.95 11.43 9.21
N TYR A 259 4.84 11.70 8.27
CA TYR A 259 5.98 10.84 7.94
C TYR A 259 7.17 11.66 7.42
N GLY A 260 8.33 11.02 7.31
CA GLY A 260 9.54 11.54 6.69
C GLY A 260 10.29 10.41 5.95
N ASP A 261 11.36 10.75 5.25
CA ASP A 261 12.13 9.76 4.47
C ASP A 261 12.81 8.72 5.38
N LEU A 262 13.22 9.14 6.58
CA LEU A 262 13.77 8.20 7.56
C LEU A 262 12.68 7.27 8.11
N THR A 263 11.43 7.74 8.25
CA THR A 263 10.28 6.90 8.63
C THR A 263 10.13 5.72 7.66
N ASP A 264 10.08 6.00 6.36
CA ASP A 264 9.97 4.96 5.33
C ASP A 264 11.16 4.00 5.34
N THR A 265 12.36 4.52 5.56
CA THR A 265 13.58 3.70 5.66
C THR A 265 13.48 2.70 6.82
N VAL A 266 12.99 3.16 7.98
CA VAL A 266 12.78 2.29 9.15
C VAL A 266 11.71 1.24 8.86
N LEU A 267 10.56 1.65 8.32
CA LEU A 267 9.45 0.74 7.98
C LEU A 267 9.89 -0.35 7.00
N ARG A 268 10.61 0.01 5.94
CA ARG A 268 11.18 -0.96 4.99
C ARG A 268 12.12 -1.94 5.70
N GLY A 269 12.98 -1.43 6.59
CA GLY A 269 13.91 -2.25 7.38
C GLY A 269 13.23 -3.14 8.42
N MET A 270 11.96 -2.91 8.76
CA MET A 270 11.12 -3.74 9.61
C MET A 270 10.27 -4.76 8.81
N GLY A 271 10.27 -4.68 7.47
CA GLY A 271 9.53 -5.60 6.61
C GLY A 271 8.13 -5.12 6.22
N PHE A 272 7.73 -3.90 6.58
CA PHE A 272 6.49 -3.32 6.03
C PHE A 272 6.61 -3.18 4.52
N GLN A 273 5.58 -3.59 3.81
CA GLN A 273 5.54 -3.67 2.35
C GLN A 273 4.76 -2.52 1.72
N ALA A 274 3.85 -1.91 2.48
CA ALA A 274 3.04 -0.79 2.04
C ALA A 274 2.85 0.23 3.16
N THR A 275 2.54 1.48 2.79
CA THR A 275 2.18 2.51 3.75
C THR A 275 1.01 3.37 3.24
N LEU A 276 0.13 3.79 4.18
CA LEU A 276 -1.04 4.59 3.92
C LEU A 276 -0.86 6.01 4.47
N SER A 277 -0.93 7.02 3.61
CA SER A 277 -0.84 8.43 3.99
C SER A 277 -2.23 9.07 4.14
N CYS A 278 -2.27 10.34 4.55
CA CYS A 278 -3.47 11.18 4.47
C CYS A 278 -3.44 12.12 3.25
N ASP A 279 -2.48 11.95 2.35
CA ASP A 279 -2.44 12.69 1.10
C ASP A 279 -3.63 12.31 0.23
N TRP A 280 -4.31 13.32 -0.29
CA TRP A 280 -5.54 13.10 -1.05
C TRP A 280 -5.27 12.70 -2.50
N GLY A 281 -5.98 11.70 -3.03
CA GLY A 281 -5.94 11.35 -4.44
C GLY A 281 -6.22 9.87 -4.74
N ILE A 282 -6.14 9.53 -6.03
CA ILE A 282 -6.19 8.16 -6.55
C ILE A 282 -4.75 7.65 -6.72
N ASN A 283 -4.52 6.39 -6.36
CA ASN A 283 -3.24 5.72 -6.60
C ASN A 283 -3.22 5.10 -7.99
N ARG A 284 -2.05 5.00 -8.57
CA ARG A 284 -1.79 4.25 -9.81
C ARG A 284 -0.85 3.10 -9.47
N LEU A 285 -1.39 1.91 -9.39
CA LEU A 285 -0.60 0.71 -9.10
C LEU A 285 0.13 0.27 -10.37
N THR A 286 1.44 0.12 -10.24
CA THR A 286 2.31 -0.48 -11.24
C THR A 286 2.86 -1.80 -10.72
N ARG A 287 3.83 -2.41 -11.42
CA ARG A 287 4.59 -3.57 -10.92
C ARG A 287 5.84 -3.17 -10.14
N ASP A 288 6.09 -1.88 -9.99
CA ASP A 288 7.15 -1.37 -9.12
C ASP A 288 6.62 -1.27 -7.67
N SER A 289 7.27 -1.99 -6.75
CA SER A 289 6.92 -1.98 -5.33
C SER A 289 7.06 -0.60 -4.66
N ALA A 290 7.74 0.35 -5.30
CA ALA A 290 7.79 1.73 -4.81
C ALA A 290 6.41 2.39 -4.76
N CYS A 291 5.46 1.99 -5.65
CA CYS A 291 4.10 2.52 -5.67
C CYS A 291 3.26 2.14 -4.44
N LEU A 292 3.72 1.19 -3.61
CA LEU A 292 3.03 0.76 -2.39
C LEU A 292 3.29 1.68 -1.20
N TYR A 293 4.21 2.64 -1.32
CA TYR A 293 4.54 3.53 -0.21
C TYR A 293 3.88 4.89 -0.36
N ARG A 294 3.42 5.44 0.77
CA ARG A 294 2.70 6.72 0.86
C ARG A 294 1.43 6.72 0.02
N LEU A 295 0.72 5.58 0.00
CA LEU A 295 -0.54 5.47 -0.72
C LEU A 295 -1.53 6.54 -0.25
N ARG A 296 -2.09 7.27 -1.23
CA ARG A 296 -3.03 8.36 -1.02
C ARG A 296 -4.40 7.83 -0.62
N ARG A 297 -5.10 8.58 0.22
CA ARG A 297 -6.44 8.21 0.67
C ARG A 297 -7.43 9.35 0.51
N ILE A 298 -8.69 9.01 0.34
CA ILE A 298 -9.82 9.96 0.29
C ILE A 298 -10.52 9.89 1.63
N CYS A 299 -10.43 10.95 2.45
CA CYS A 299 -11.14 11.03 3.72
C CYS A 299 -12.65 11.08 3.47
N ARG A 300 -13.40 10.18 4.13
CA ARG A 300 -14.85 10.11 4.08
C ARG A 300 -15.45 10.91 5.23
N SER A 301 -15.90 12.10 4.93
CA SER A 301 -16.49 13.02 5.91
C SER A 301 -18.02 13.00 5.86
N HIS A 302 -18.65 13.26 7.00
CA HIS A 302 -20.10 13.36 7.11
C HIS A 302 -20.72 14.33 6.07
N GLY A 303 -21.87 13.97 5.53
CA GLY A 303 -22.62 14.77 4.57
C GLY A 303 -22.02 14.87 3.18
N GLN A 304 -20.88 14.18 2.90
CA GLN A 304 -20.27 14.12 1.57
C GLN A 304 -20.44 12.71 0.99
N PRO A 305 -21.34 12.48 0.01
CA PRO A 305 -21.51 11.16 -0.60
C PRO A 305 -20.19 10.62 -1.16
N LEU A 306 -19.93 9.32 -0.95
CA LEU A 306 -18.73 8.66 -1.48
C LEU A 306 -18.61 8.81 -3.00
N SER A 307 -19.73 8.71 -3.73
CA SER A 307 -19.78 8.90 -5.18
C SER A 307 -19.20 10.24 -5.63
N ALA A 308 -19.57 11.33 -4.94
CA ALA A 308 -19.07 12.67 -5.27
C ALA A 308 -17.58 12.83 -4.93
N ALA A 309 -17.12 12.20 -3.83
CA ALA A 309 -15.70 12.22 -3.44
C ALA A 309 -14.84 11.46 -4.47
N LEU A 310 -15.26 10.27 -4.90
CA LEU A 310 -14.60 9.48 -5.93
C LEU A 310 -14.58 10.19 -7.28
N GLU A 311 -15.72 10.73 -7.73
CA GLU A 311 -15.79 11.47 -8.99
C GLU A 311 -14.82 12.66 -9.02
N ARG A 312 -14.74 13.42 -7.91
CA ARG A 312 -13.78 14.52 -7.77
C ARG A 312 -12.33 14.02 -7.82
N ALA A 313 -12.04 12.90 -7.16
CA ALA A 313 -10.70 12.34 -7.12
C ALA A 313 -10.27 11.80 -8.48
N TYR A 314 -11.14 11.12 -9.21
CA TYR A 314 -10.84 10.65 -10.56
C TYR A 314 -10.63 11.81 -11.55
N ARG A 315 -11.45 12.87 -11.47
CA ARG A 315 -11.24 14.08 -12.30
C ARG A 315 -9.91 14.78 -12.03
N ALA A 316 -9.41 14.70 -10.82
CA ALA A 316 -8.12 15.32 -10.48
C ALA A 316 -6.92 14.43 -10.87
N ALA A 317 -7.14 13.15 -11.11
CA ALA A 317 -6.09 12.19 -11.47
C ALA A 317 -5.92 12.02 -13.00
N GLY A 318 -6.92 12.38 -13.78
CA GLY A 318 -6.93 12.28 -15.25
C GLY A 318 -6.76 13.54 -15.95
#